data_f709a35ec4ce9065f82d1e9b8257b83d
#
_entry.id   f709a35ec4ce9065f82d1e9b8257b83d
#
_cell.length_a   1.000
_cell.length_b   1.000
_cell.length_c   1.000
_cell.angle_alpha   90.00
_cell.angle_beta   90.00
_cell.angle_gamma   90.00
#
_symmetry.space_group_name_H-M   'P 1'
#
loop_
_entity.id
_entity.type
_entity.pdbx_description
1 polymer ?
#
loop_
_entity_poly.entity_id
_entity_poly.type
_entity_poly.pdbx_seq_one_letter_code
_entity_poly.pdbx_strand_id
1 'polypeptide(L)'
;MRSRYYILTGVIAYFVFLITSLPAAPVISMFEDRLPIKIDNVSGTLWNGQAGSIDTRRNLILKNVQWSFLSWRLLLASAAIDVSAKLNNKPINTRLSAGISGKITIEDLALALDAADIQPLIALPIGELAGEFQVDIDKASFKQGEVPRIDGTINWNRAAVTVAETAELGNVSILVNENDASPLAARISNKGGDISLNGNFTTSEQGDYSLQLTMKPNNTASDNLVKTLAMFSRQQRNGEFVLNNKGNLSQLGLM
;
A
#
# COMPACT_ATOMS: atom_id res chain seq x y z
N MET A 1 -40.00 42.53 4.71
CA MET A 1 -39.24 41.38 5.25
C MET A 1 -38.95 40.28 4.23
N ARG A 2 -39.86 39.93 3.31
CA ARG A 2 -39.69 38.85 2.33
C ARG A 2 -38.49 39.00 1.35
N SER A 3 -38.16 40.23 0.91
CA SER A 3 -37.07 40.48 -0.04
C SER A 3 -35.69 40.07 0.48
N ARG A 4 -35.40 40.19 1.78
CA ARG A 4 -34.09 39.78 2.37
C ARG A 4 -33.87 38.28 2.33
N TYR A 5 -34.93 37.48 2.46
CA TYR A 5 -34.83 36.00 2.37
C TYR A 5 -34.50 35.56 0.95
N TYR A 6 -35.08 36.20 -0.09
CA TYR A 6 -34.74 35.88 -1.49
C TYR A 6 -33.30 36.21 -1.84
N ILE A 7 -32.79 37.37 -1.34
CA ILE A 7 -31.38 37.75 -1.52
C ILE A 7 -30.48 36.74 -0.81
N LEU A 8 -30.76 36.39 0.44
CA LEU A 8 -30.00 35.44 1.21
C LEU A 8 -29.99 34.05 0.52
N THR A 9 -31.14 33.55 0.09
CA THR A 9 -31.25 32.29 -0.65
C THR A 9 -30.46 32.33 -1.96
N GLY A 10 -30.52 33.44 -2.72
CA GLY A 10 -29.73 33.60 -3.93
C GLY A 10 -28.22 33.59 -3.68
N VAL A 11 -27.77 34.26 -2.63
CA VAL A 11 -26.35 34.26 -2.22
C VAL A 11 -25.91 32.86 -1.80
N ILE A 12 -26.70 32.17 -1.00
CA ILE A 12 -26.39 30.77 -0.61
C ILE A 12 -26.33 29.86 -1.84
N ALA A 13 -27.33 29.93 -2.73
CA ALA A 13 -27.35 29.14 -3.95
C ALA A 13 -26.14 29.42 -4.85
N TYR A 14 -25.73 30.69 -4.96
CA TYR A 14 -24.53 31.08 -5.70
C TYR A 14 -23.25 30.46 -5.10
N PHE A 15 -23.06 30.53 -3.79
CA PHE A 15 -21.91 29.91 -3.14
C PHE A 15 -21.92 28.38 -3.25
N VAL A 16 -23.08 27.75 -3.11
CA VAL A 16 -23.22 26.30 -3.34
C VAL A 16 -22.82 25.95 -4.77
N PHE A 17 -23.34 26.68 -5.76
CA PHE A 17 -22.97 26.47 -7.16
C PHE A 17 -21.46 26.65 -7.39
N LEU A 18 -20.86 27.72 -6.83
CA LEU A 18 -19.44 28.02 -6.96
C LEU A 18 -18.59 26.88 -6.36
N ILE A 19 -18.97 26.37 -5.19
CA ILE A 19 -18.28 25.26 -4.53
C ILE A 19 -18.41 23.97 -5.35
N THR A 20 -19.61 23.65 -5.82
CA THR A 20 -19.87 22.39 -6.56
C THR A 20 -19.24 22.40 -7.95
N SER A 21 -19.00 23.55 -8.55
CA SER A 21 -18.36 23.69 -9.87
C SER A 21 -16.86 24.02 -9.81
N LEU A 22 -16.23 23.96 -8.62
CA LEU A 22 -14.82 24.31 -8.44
C LEU A 22 -13.91 23.47 -9.33
N PRO A 23 -13.19 24.07 -10.29
CA PRO A 23 -12.36 23.31 -11.21
C PRO A 23 -11.12 22.72 -10.52
N ALA A 24 -10.77 21.47 -10.87
CA ALA A 24 -9.66 20.76 -10.24
C ALA A 24 -8.29 21.34 -10.60
N ALA A 25 -8.07 21.71 -11.87
CA ALA A 25 -6.76 22.12 -12.35
C ALA A 25 -6.15 23.31 -11.59
N PRO A 26 -6.82 24.47 -11.44
CA PRO A 26 -6.23 25.60 -10.71
C PRO A 26 -6.04 25.33 -9.21
N VAL A 27 -6.87 24.49 -8.61
CA VAL A 27 -6.70 24.14 -7.20
C VAL A 27 -5.51 23.23 -6.99
N ILE A 28 -5.37 22.19 -7.81
CA ILE A 28 -4.22 21.27 -7.74
C ILE A 28 -2.91 22.00 -8.00
N SER A 29 -2.87 22.90 -9.01
CA SER A 29 -1.66 23.67 -9.32
C SER A 29 -1.19 24.57 -8.17
N MET A 30 -2.08 25.06 -7.31
CA MET A 30 -1.69 25.83 -6.13
C MET A 30 -0.94 25.02 -5.08
N PHE A 31 -1.11 23.70 -5.09
CA PHE A 31 -0.49 22.77 -4.13
C PHE A 31 0.61 21.89 -4.75
N GLU A 32 0.81 21.95 -6.07
CA GLU A 32 1.75 21.10 -6.80
C GLU A 32 3.16 21.18 -6.25
N ASP A 33 3.64 22.37 -5.90
CA ASP A 33 4.98 22.58 -5.33
C ASP A 33 5.16 21.94 -3.94
N ARG A 34 4.06 21.68 -3.22
CA ARG A 34 4.05 21.09 -1.89
C ARG A 34 3.87 19.59 -1.91
N LEU A 35 3.39 19.03 -3.02
CA LEU A 35 3.15 17.61 -3.18
C LEU A 35 4.42 16.91 -3.68
N PRO A 36 4.74 15.71 -3.17
CA PRO A 36 5.86 14.90 -3.67
C PRO A 36 5.52 14.17 -4.98
N ILE A 37 4.52 14.65 -5.73
CA ILE A 37 3.99 14.05 -6.95
C ILE A 37 3.83 15.12 -8.02
N LYS A 38 3.96 14.72 -9.29
CA LYS A 38 3.66 15.56 -10.43
C LYS A 38 2.38 15.06 -11.11
N ILE A 39 1.43 15.97 -11.36
CA ILE A 39 0.12 15.64 -11.91
C ILE A 39 -0.03 16.36 -13.25
N ASP A 40 -0.23 15.61 -14.32
CA ASP A 40 -0.36 16.15 -15.66
C ASP A 40 -1.79 15.97 -16.19
N ASN A 41 -2.23 16.93 -17.05
CA ASN A 41 -3.51 16.89 -17.76
C ASN A 41 -4.74 16.77 -16.85
N VAL A 42 -4.78 17.61 -15.80
CA VAL A 42 -5.92 17.67 -14.89
C VAL A 42 -7.12 18.31 -15.55
N SER A 43 -8.30 17.69 -15.42
CA SER A 43 -9.56 18.20 -15.91
C SER A 43 -10.75 17.79 -15.02
N GLY A 44 -11.89 18.46 -15.18
CA GLY A 44 -13.07 18.26 -14.36
C GLY A 44 -13.06 19.12 -13.10
N THR A 45 -13.83 18.71 -12.09
CA THR A 45 -13.97 19.41 -10.81
C THR A 45 -13.20 18.69 -9.69
N LEU A 46 -13.06 19.36 -8.53
CA LEU A 46 -12.51 18.71 -7.33
C LEU A 46 -13.33 17.49 -6.90
N TRP A 47 -14.63 17.50 -7.22
CA TRP A 47 -15.56 16.47 -6.82
C TRP A 47 -15.60 15.28 -7.79
N ASN A 48 -15.44 15.57 -9.08
CA ASN A 48 -15.39 14.57 -10.14
C ASN A 48 -14.39 15.06 -11.19
N GLY A 49 -13.23 14.46 -11.21
CA GLY A 49 -12.16 14.89 -12.09
C GLY A 49 -11.33 13.72 -12.60
N GLN A 50 -10.39 14.08 -13.46
CA GLN A 50 -9.44 13.14 -14.03
C GLN A 50 -8.08 13.80 -14.26
N ALA A 51 -7.03 12.97 -14.23
CA ALA A 51 -5.68 13.33 -14.62
C ALA A 51 -5.13 12.33 -15.63
N GLY A 52 -4.36 12.80 -16.58
CA GLY A 52 -3.70 11.95 -17.59
C GLY A 52 -2.65 11.05 -16.95
N SER A 53 -1.81 11.64 -16.10
CA SER A 53 -0.80 10.90 -15.34
C SER A 53 -0.52 11.54 -14.00
N ILE A 54 -0.16 10.69 -13.04
CA ILE A 54 0.44 11.08 -11.76
C ILE A 54 1.78 10.36 -11.65
N ASP A 55 2.86 11.14 -11.66
CA ASP A 55 4.21 10.63 -11.47
C ASP A 55 4.60 10.77 -10.00
N THR A 56 4.94 9.66 -9.38
CA THR A 56 5.51 9.63 -8.04
C THR A 56 7.03 9.71 -8.18
N ARG A 57 7.70 10.49 -7.35
CA ARG A 57 9.18 10.62 -7.35
C ARG A 57 9.94 9.28 -7.21
N ARG A 58 9.22 8.17 -7.11
CA ARG A 58 9.76 6.81 -7.00
C ARG A 58 9.57 5.98 -8.29
N ASN A 59 9.44 6.63 -9.44
CA ASN A 59 9.27 6.00 -10.77
C ASN A 59 7.97 5.18 -10.94
N LEU A 60 6.98 5.37 -10.08
CA LEU A 60 5.66 4.81 -10.30
C LEU A 60 4.79 5.85 -11.02
N ILE A 61 4.31 5.50 -12.22
CA ILE A 61 3.46 6.37 -13.03
C ILE A 61 2.06 5.77 -13.09
N LEU A 62 1.12 6.44 -12.45
CA LEU A 62 -0.29 6.15 -12.60
C LEU A 62 -0.83 6.87 -13.84
N LYS A 63 -1.56 6.16 -14.70
CA LYS A 63 -2.18 6.71 -15.91
C LYS A 63 -3.69 6.66 -15.82
N ASN A 64 -4.35 7.57 -16.54
CA ASN A 64 -5.82 7.63 -16.62
C ASN A 64 -6.47 7.66 -15.24
N VAL A 65 -5.95 8.50 -14.36
CA VAL A 65 -6.46 8.64 -13.00
C VAL A 65 -7.81 9.35 -13.05
N GLN A 66 -8.82 8.78 -12.43
CA GLN A 66 -10.15 9.37 -12.26
C GLN A 66 -10.50 9.34 -10.79
N TRP A 67 -11.19 10.37 -10.32
CA TRP A 67 -11.70 10.41 -8.96
C TRP A 67 -13.13 10.91 -8.91
N SER A 68 -13.88 10.38 -7.95
CA SER A 68 -15.22 10.86 -7.63
C SER A 68 -15.41 10.99 -6.12
N PHE A 69 -15.84 12.15 -5.69
CA PHE A 69 -16.04 12.47 -4.29
C PHE A 69 -17.39 11.98 -3.79
N LEU A 70 -17.40 11.29 -2.66
CA LEU A 70 -18.59 10.74 -2.03
C LEU A 70 -19.18 11.75 -1.03
N SER A 71 -19.93 12.74 -1.53
CA SER A 71 -20.46 13.87 -0.73
C SER A 71 -21.35 13.43 0.44
N TRP A 72 -22.05 12.29 0.34
CA TRP A 72 -22.89 11.77 1.42
C TRP A 72 -22.06 11.35 2.66
N ARG A 73 -20.77 10.98 2.48
CA ARG A 73 -19.88 10.62 3.61
C ARG A 73 -19.52 11.82 4.48
N LEU A 74 -19.69 13.05 4.00
CA LEU A 74 -19.54 14.25 4.83
C LEU A 74 -20.53 14.28 6.00
N LEU A 75 -21.71 13.69 5.82
CA LEU A 75 -22.70 13.54 6.91
C LEU A 75 -22.18 12.62 8.03
N LEU A 76 -21.20 11.78 7.73
CA LEU A 76 -20.53 10.89 8.67
C LEU A 76 -19.20 11.48 9.18
N ALA A 77 -18.98 12.78 9.03
CA ALA A 77 -17.73 13.48 9.37
C ALA A 77 -16.47 12.84 8.72
N SER A 78 -16.61 12.33 7.49
CA SER A 78 -15.56 11.70 6.71
C SER A 78 -15.59 12.21 5.28
N ALA A 79 -14.47 12.66 4.76
CA ALA A 79 -14.29 12.95 3.35
C ALA A 79 -13.81 11.67 2.64
N ALA A 80 -14.48 11.26 1.57
CA ALA A 80 -14.11 10.05 0.84
C ALA A 80 -14.14 10.27 -0.66
N ILE A 81 -13.20 9.66 -1.37
CA ILE A 81 -13.08 9.66 -2.83
C ILE A 81 -12.90 8.23 -3.32
N ASP A 82 -13.62 7.85 -4.36
CA ASP A 82 -13.32 6.67 -5.15
C ASP A 82 -12.29 7.06 -6.22
N VAL A 83 -11.24 6.28 -6.33
CA VAL A 83 -10.13 6.51 -7.27
C VAL A 83 -9.99 5.29 -8.16
N SER A 84 -9.92 5.51 -9.47
CA SER A 84 -9.54 4.51 -10.45
C SER A 84 -8.35 5.00 -11.26
N ALA A 85 -7.40 4.13 -11.53
CA ALA A 85 -6.17 4.44 -12.25
C ALA A 85 -5.65 3.19 -12.98
N LYS A 86 -4.60 3.37 -13.77
CA LYS A 86 -3.83 2.26 -14.35
C LYS A 86 -2.37 2.41 -13.96
N LEU A 87 -1.80 1.33 -13.42
CA LEU A 87 -0.37 1.19 -13.18
C LEU A 87 0.17 0.11 -14.10
N ASN A 88 1.10 0.46 -15.00
CA ASN A 88 1.63 -0.47 -16.02
C ASN A 88 0.54 -1.20 -16.81
N ASN A 89 -0.52 -0.48 -17.24
CA ASN A 89 -1.72 -0.97 -17.90
C ASN A 89 -2.62 -1.90 -17.06
N LYS A 90 -2.27 -2.22 -15.82
CA LYS A 90 -3.11 -2.99 -14.88
C LYS A 90 -4.05 -2.01 -14.13
N PRO A 91 -5.35 -2.29 -14.05
CA PRO A 91 -6.29 -1.39 -13.38
C PRO A 91 -6.08 -1.41 -11.87
N ILE A 92 -6.26 -0.25 -11.25
CA ILE A 92 -6.31 -0.06 -9.80
C ILE A 92 -7.61 0.65 -9.49
N ASN A 93 -8.35 0.12 -8.53
CA ASN A 93 -9.52 0.78 -7.96
C ASN A 93 -9.38 0.78 -6.46
N THR A 94 -9.69 1.90 -5.84
CA THR A 94 -9.61 2.01 -4.39
C THR A 94 -10.47 3.16 -3.90
N ARG A 95 -10.89 3.10 -2.65
CA ARG A 95 -11.52 4.20 -1.94
C ARG A 95 -10.57 4.76 -0.90
N LEU A 96 -10.36 6.06 -0.97
CA LEU A 96 -9.59 6.81 0.01
C LEU A 96 -10.56 7.63 0.87
N SER A 97 -10.38 7.58 2.19
CA SER A 97 -11.17 8.42 3.09
C SER A 97 -10.30 9.06 4.18
N ALA A 98 -10.68 10.26 4.58
CA ALA A 98 -10.04 10.99 5.66
C ALA A 98 -11.10 11.41 6.69
N GLY A 99 -10.91 11.00 7.93
CA GLY A 99 -11.77 11.40 9.05
C GLY A 99 -11.27 12.69 9.72
N ILE A 100 -12.13 13.35 10.47
CA ILE A 100 -11.80 14.56 11.25
C ILE A 100 -10.71 14.31 12.31
N SER A 101 -10.49 13.07 12.71
CA SER A 101 -9.42 12.66 13.63
C SER A 101 -8.03 12.61 13.00
N GLY A 102 -7.90 12.95 11.70
CA GLY A 102 -6.66 12.79 10.91
C GLY A 102 -6.36 11.35 10.50
N LYS A 103 -7.30 10.42 10.73
CA LYS A 103 -7.17 9.04 10.27
C LYS A 103 -7.44 8.98 8.75
N ILE A 104 -6.50 8.42 8.00
CA ILE A 104 -6.64 8.11 6.57
C ILE A 104 -6.95 6.63 6.45
N THR A 105 -7.93 6.29 5.63
CA THR A 105 -8.31 4.89 5.37
C THR A 105 -8.31 4.64 3.86
N ILE A 106 -7.73 3.52 3.47
CA ILE A 106 -7.76 2.95 2.12
C ILE A 106 -8.68 1.73 2.19
N GLU A 107 -9.68 1.64 1.33
CA GLU A 107 -10.62 0.53 1.26
C GLU A 107 -10.62 -0.05 -0.15
N ASP A 108 -10.84 -1.36 -0.27
CA ASP A 108 -11.02 -2.08 -1.54
C ASP A 108 -9.87 -1.86 -2.55
N LEU A 109 -8.61 -1.87 -2.08
CA LEU A 109 -7.45 -1.72 -2.94
C LEU A 109 -7.07 -3.06 -3.56
N ALA A 110 -7.22 -3.19 -4.87
CA ALA A 110 -6.72 -4.31 -5.65
C ALA A 110 -5.71 -3.81 -6.69
N LEU A 111 -4.52 -4.37 -6.69
CA LEU A 111 -3.47 -4.05 -7.65
C LEU A 111 -2.57 -5.25 -7.96
N ALA A 112 -1.98 -5.24 -9.15
CA ALA A 112 -0.96 -6.20 -9.55
C ALA A 112 0.29 -5.46 -10.03
N LEU A 113 1.46 -5.90 -9.54
CA LEU A 113 2.77 -5.29 -9.79
C LEU A 113 3.78 -6.38 -10.17
N ASP A 114 4.64 -6.08 -11.10
CA ASP A 114 5.80 -6.94 -11.33
C ASP A 114 6.86 -6.68 -10.23
N ALA A 115 7.61 -7.71 -9.86
CA ALA A 115 8.63 -7.59 -8.82
C ALA A 115 9.66 -6.50 -9.14
N ALA A 116 9.98 -6.31 -10.42
CA ALA A 116 10.86 -5.25 -10.90
C ALA A 116 10.34 -3.83 -10.59
N ASP A 117 9.02 -3.62 -10.54
CA ASP A 117 8.42 -2.32 -10.22
C ASP A 117 8.51 -2.00 -8.74
N ILE A 118 8.52 -3.03 -7.89
CA ILE A 118 8.60 -2.90 -6.43
C ILE A 118 10.04 -2.76 -5.97
N GLN A 119 10.99 -3.37 -6.65
CA GLN A 119 12.40 -3.41 -6.25
C GLN A 119 12.99 -2.02 -5.92
N PRO A 120 12.72 -0.95 -6.67
CA PRO A 120 13.21 0.40 -6.32
C PRO A 120 12.57 0.98 -5.05
N LEU A 121 11.41 0.46 -4.63
CA LEU A 121 10.68 0.93 -3.44
C LEU A 121 11.14 0.24 -2.17
N ILE A 122 11.66 -0.99 -2.30
CA ILE A 122 12.19 -1.79 -1.22
C ILE A 122 13.70 -1.59 -1.24
N ALA A 123 14.24 -0.91 -0.23
CA ALA A 123 15.70 -0.77 -0.07
C ALA A 123 16.31 -2.12 0.33
N LEU A 124 16.26 -3.09 -0.58
CA LEU A 124 16.99 -4.34 -0.41
C LEU A 124 18.46 -4.05 -0.71
N PRO A 125 19.35 -4.24 0.28
CA PRO A 125 20.75 -3.95 0.10
C PRO A 125 21.44 -4.86 -0.92
N ILE A 126 20.86 -6.04 -1.19
CA ILE A 126 21.45 -7.06 -2.06
C ILE A 126 20.31 -7.94 -2.61
N GLY A 127 20.25 -8.12 -3.92
CA GLY A 127 19.40 -9.10 -4.58
C GLY A 127 18.40 -8.53 -5.60
N GLU A 128 17.94 -9.39 -6.48
CA GLU A 128 16.91 -9.11 -7.46
C GLU A 128 15.65 -9.92 -7.13
N LEU A 129 14.49 -9.29 -7.27
CA LEU A 129 13.21 -9.94 -7.09
C LEU A 129 12.62 -10.25 -8.46
N ALA A 130 12.06 -11.45 -8.62
CA ALA A 130 11.31 -11.85 -9.81
C ALA A 130 9.91 -12.36 -9.42
N GLY A 131 9.00 -12.33 -10.39
CA GLY A 131 7.61 -12.75 -10.22
C GLY A 131 6.64 -11.57 -10.20
N GLU A 132 5.41 -11.84 -9.81
CA GLU A 132 4.31 -10.89 -9.83
C GLU A 132 3.64 -10.83 -8.46
N PHE A 133 3.48 -9.62 -7.93
CA PHE A 133 2.72 -9.35 -6.71
C PHE A 133 1.26 -9.04 -7.06
N GLN A 134 0.36 -9.73 -6.43
CA GLN A 134 -1.06 -9.43 -6.40
C GLN A 134 -1.42 -9.00 -4.98
N VAL A 135 -1.88 -7.76 -4.84
CA VAL A 135 -2.18 -7.13 -3.56
C VAL A 135 -3.66 -6.84 -3.50
N ASP A 136 -4.33 -7.44 -2.53
CA ASP A 136 -5.74 -7.28 -2.25
C ASP A 136 -5.87 -6.82 -0.80
N ILE A 137 -6.14 -5.53 -0.59
CA ILE A 137 -6.31 -4.91 0.72
C ILE A 137 -7.77 -4.53 0.90
N ASP A 138 -8.45 -5.21 1.81
CA ASP A 138 -9.84 -4.90 2.15
C ASP A 138 -9.91 -3.55 2.87
N LYS A 139 -8.97 -3.33 3.80
CA LYS A 139 -8.88 -2.08 4.54
C LYS A 139 -7.48 -1.84 5.06
N ALA A 140 -7.00 -0.61 4.87
CA ALA A 140 -5.80 -0.13 5.55
C ALA A 140 -6.08 1.23 6.18
N SER A 141 -5.64 1.44 7.41
CA SER A 141 -5.83 2.71 8.11
C SER A 141 -4.55 3.20 8.75
N PHE A 142 -4.31 4.49 8.57
CA PHE A 142 -3.10 5.20 8.97
C PHE A 142 -3.48 6.41 9.79
N LYS A 143 -2.79 6.63 10.90
CA LYS A 143 -2.88 7.85 11.68
C LYS A 143 -1.49 8.17 12.21
N GLN A 144 -1.10 9.42 12.14
CA GLN A 144 0.23 9.84 12.58
C GLN A 144 0.48 9.46 14.05
N GLY A 145 1.62 8.81 14.30
CA GLY A 145 2.02 8.33 15.62
C GLY A 145 1.32 7.04 16.09
N GLU A 146 0.54 6.41 15.23
CA GLU A 146 -0.08 5.11 15.51
C GLU A 146 0.44 4.03 14.55
N VAL A 147 0.47 2.79 15.00
CA VAL A 147 0.80 1.64 14.15
C VAL A 147 -0.29 1.49 13.07
N PRO A 148 0.08 1.34 11.80
CA PRO A 148 -0.89 1.09 10.73
C PRO A 148 -1.68 -0.19 11.02
N ARG A 149 -2.98 -0.17 10.68
CA ARG A 149 -3.86 -1.34 10.74
C ARG A 149 -4.22 -1.73 9.33
N ILE A 150 -3.93 -2.96 8.95
CA ILE A 150 -4.09 -3.43 7.58
C ILE A 150 -4.74 -4.82 7.62
N ASP A 151 -5.79 -4.97 6.82
CA ASP A 151 -6.45 -6.24 6.53
C ASP A 151 -6.36 -6.51 5.03
N GLY A 152 -5.85 -7.68 4.66
CA GLY A 152 -5.72 -8.03 3.26
C GLY A 152 -4.76 -9.18 3.01
N THR A 153 -4.54 -9.45 1.74
CA THR A 153 -3.68 -10.54 1.28
C THR A 153 -2.71 -10.03 0.21
N ILE A 154 -1.46 -10.45 0.30
CA ILE A 154 -0.45 -10.22 -0.73
C ILE A 154 0.00 -11.59 -1.23
N ASN A 155 -0.22 -11.87 -2.51
CA ASN A 155 0.25 -13.06 -3.18
C ASN A 155 1.41 -12.69 -4.11
N TRP A 156 2.56 -13.30 -3.91
CA TRP A 156 3.70 -13.17 -4.78
C TRP A 156 3.85 -14.45 -5.61
N ASN A 157 3.39 -14.39 -6.84
CA ASN A 157 3.35 -15.51 -7.75
C ASN A 157 4.68 -15.66 -8.48
N ARG A 158 5.11 -16.91 -8.70
CA ARG A 158 6.42 -17.24 -9.29
C ARG A 158 7.55 -16.46 -8.61
N ALA A 159 7.46 -16.42 -7.29
CA ALA A 159 8.40 -15.69 -6.45
C ALA A 159 9.81 -16.29 -6.59
N ALA A 160 10.78 -15.44 -6.88
CA ALA A 160 12.19 -15.80 -6.85
C ALA A 160 13.03 -14.62 -6.32
N VAL A 161 14.10 -14.97 -5.62
CA VAL A 161 15.07 -14.00 -5.08
C VAL A 161 16.46 -14.43 -5.51
N THR A 162 17.17 -13.53 -6.18
CA THR A 162 18.56 -13.76 -6.60
C THR A 162 19.50 -12.91 -5.73
N VAL A 163 20.39 -13.54 -4.98
CA VAL A 163 21.47 -12.88 -4.23
C VAL A 163 22.81 -13.28 -4.84
N ALA A 164 23.35 -14.43 -4.51
CA ALA A 164 24.48 -15.07 -5.17
C ALA A 164 24.01 -16.15 -6.16
N GLU A 165 22.85 -16.72 -5.89
CA GLU A 165 22.14 -17.71 -6.67
C GLU A 165 20.65 -17.42 -6.58
N THR A 166 19.89 -17.82 -7.58
CA THR A 166 18.43 -17.68 -7.60
C THR A 166 17.79 -18.76 -6.73
N ALA A 167 17.02 -18.32 -5.74
CA ALA A 167 16.16 -19.17 -4.93
C ALA A 167 14.72 -19.05 -5.45
N GLU A 168 14.17 -20.14 -5.98
CA GLU A 168 12.76 -20.21 -6.32
C GLU A 168 11.94 -20.43 -5.04
N LEU A 169 11.00 -19.52 -4.77
CA LEU A 169 10.11 -19.59 -3.61
C LEU A 169 8.71 -20.12 -3.98
N GLY A 170 8.44 -20.27 -5.28
CA GLY A 170 7.13 -20.69 -5.78
C GLY A 170 6.07 -19.59 -5.62
N ASN A 171 4.93 -19.91 -5.03
CA ASN A 171 3.88 -18.92 -4.76
C ASN A 171 3.86 -18.62 -3.26
N VAL A 172 4.24 -17.39 -2.90
CA VAL A 172 4.26 -16.90 -1.53
C VAL A 172 2.95 -16.18 -1.24
N SER A 173 2.32 -16.49 -0.12
CA SER A 173 1.13 -15.83 0.38
C SER A 173 1.42 -15.16 1.72
N ILE A 174 1.07 -13.89 1.83
CA ILE A 174 1.18 -13.07 3.04
C ILE A 174 -0.23 -12.61 3.40
N LEU A 175 -0.79 -13.20 4.45
CA LEU A 175 -2.06 -12.78 5.03
C LEU A 175 -1.78 -11.74 6.10
N VAL A 176 -2.27 -10.53 5.88
CA VAL A 176 -2.12 -9.40 6.82
C VAL A 176 -3.46 -9.16 7.50
N ASN A 177 -3.47 -9.07 8.80
CA ASN A 177 -4.67 -8.75 9.57
C ASN A 177 -4.32 -8.08 10.90
N GLU A 178 -5.27 -7.33 11.44
CA GLU A 178 -5.23 -6.90 12.82
C GLU A 178 -5.84 -7.97 13.74
N ASN A 179 -5.41 -8.01 14.98
CA ASN A 179 -6.04 -8.80 16.02
C ASN A 179 -5.91 -8.08 17.38
N ASP A 180 -6.60 -8.57 18.40
CA ASP A 180 -6.63 -7.94 19.73
C ASP A 180 -5.24 -7.84 20.40
N ALA A 181 -4.30 -8.69 19.99
CA ALA A 181 -2.95 -8.73 20.56
C ALA A 181 -1.92 -7.96 19.70
N SER A 182 -2.25 -7.63 18.45
CA SER A 182 -1.32 -6.97 17.52
C SER A 182 -2.07 -6.12 16.51
N PRO A 183 -1.84 -4.79 16.47
CA PRO A 183 -2.49 -3.89 15.52
C PRO A 183 -2.09 -4.18 14.07
N LEU A 184 -0.93 -4.79 13.85
CA LEU A 184 -0.48 -5.26 12.53
C LEU A 184 0.17 -6.63 12.71
N ALA A 185 -0.47 -7.66 12.19
CA ALA A 185 0.05 -9.02 12.16
C ALA A 185 0.08 -9.54 10.72
N ALA A 186 1.06 -10.37 10.39
CA ALA A 186 1.11 -11.04 9.11
C ALA A 186 1.58 -12.48 9.25
N ARG A 187 0.95 -13.36 8.47
CA ARG A 187 1.38 -14.76 8.31
C ARG A 187 1.90 -14.95 6.90
N ILE A 188 3.10 -15.50 6.81
CA ILE A 188 3.81 -15.74 5.56
C ILE A 188 3.90 -17.24 5.33
N SER A 189 3.56 -17.70 4.14
CA SER A 189 3.72 -19.09 3.75
C SER A 189 3.94 -19.19 2.24
N ASN A 190 4.47 -20.29 1.74
CA ASN A 190 4.59 -20.52 0.31
C ASN A 190 4.13 -21.94 -0.10
N LYS A 191 3.95 -22.11 -1.41
CA LYS A 191 3.73 -23.39 -2.05
C LYS A 191 4.68 -23.55 -3.24
N GLY A 192 5.42 -24.66 -3.28
CA GLY A 192 6.42 -24.95 -4.31
C GLY A 192 7.74 -24.23 -4.06
N GLY A 193 8.64 -24.31 -5.05
CA GLY A 193 9.98 -23.72 -4.98
C GLY A 193 11.00 -24.59 -4.23
N ASP A 194 12.21 -24.04 -4.10
CA ASP A 194 13.36 -24.73 -3.51
C ASP A 194 13.37 -24.67 -1.97
N ILE A 195 12.59 -23.78 -1.41
CA ILE A 195 12.51 -23.52 0.03
C ILE A 195 11.06 -23.53 0.47
N SER A 196 10.74 -24.29 1.51
CA SER A 196 9.48 -24.15 2.24
C SER A 196 9.62 -23.03 3.26
N LEU A 197 8.74 -22.04 3.19
CA LEU A 197 8.77 -20.80 3.96
C LEU A 197 7.55 -20.71 4.86
N ASN A 198 7.76 -20.45 6.15
CA ASN A 198 6.72 -20.12 7.12
C ASN A 198 7.19 -18.98 8.00
N GLY A 199 6.35 -17.96 8.18
CA GLY A 199 6.71 -16.82 9.00
C GLY A 199 5.53 -16.18 9.66
N ASN A 200 5.82 -15.49 10.75
CA ASN A 200 4.89 -14.64 11.49
C ASN A 200 5.55 -13.30 11.74
N PHE A 201 4.78 -12.25 11.50
CA PHE A 201 5.13 -10.88 11.84
C PHE A 201 4.05 -10.35 12.78
N THR A 202 4.46 -9.64 13.82
CA THR A 202 3.55 -9.01 14.77
C THR A 202 4.12 -7.69 15.23
N THR A 203 3.23 -6.76 15.61
CA THR A 203 3.62 -5.47 16.20
C THR A 203 2.93 -5.27 17.55
N SER A 204 3.54 -4.46 18.41
CA SER A 204 2.87 -3.88 19.58
C SER A 204 2.22 -2.54 19.21
N GLU A 205 1.35 -2.00 20.08
CA GLU A 205 0.78 -0.64 19.93
C GLU A 205 1.88 0.46 19.96
N GLN A 206 3.04 0.17 20.54
CA GLN A 206 4.19 1.09 20.60
C GLN A 206 5.06 1.01 19.34
N GLY A 207 4.69 0.15 18.38
CA GLY A 207 5.42 -0.03 17.12
C GLY A 207 6.61 -0.98 17.19
N ASP A 208 6.83 -1.67 18.30
CA ASP A 208 7.84 -2.72 18.34
C ASP A 208 7.38 -3.91 17.51
N TYR A 209 8.22 -4.36 16.59
CA TYR A 209 7.90 -5.50 15.75
C TYR A 209 8.75 -6.73 16.05
N SER A 210 8.18 -7.90 15.77
CA SER A 210 8.87 -9.18 15.79
C SER A 210 8.54 -9.94 14.51
N LEU A 211 9.57 -10.25 13.72
CA LEU A 211 9.49 -11.14 12.56
C LEU A 211 10.19 -12.44 12.89
N GLN A 212 9.51 -13.55 12.76
CA GLN A 212 10.08 -14.88 12.83
C GLN A 212 9.81 -15.60 11.50
N LEU A 213 10.86 -16.03 10.84
CA LEU A 213 10.80 -16.71 9.55
C LEU A 213 11.54 -18.03 9.65
N THR A 214 10.87 -19.12 9.32
CA THR A 214 11.43 -20.47 9.22
C THR A 214 11.50 -20.89 7.76
N MET A 215 12.69 -21.28 7.33
CA MET A 215 12.98 -21.68 5.97
C MET A 215 13.54 -23.10 6.00
N LYS A 216 12.97 -23.99 5.17
CA LYS A 216 13.42 -25.36 5.05
C LYS A 216 13.74 -25.65 3.59
N PRO A 217 15.03 -25.92 3.25
CA PRO A 217 15.39 -26.34 1.90
C PRO A 217 14.64 -27.62 1.50
N ASN A 218 14.10 -27.63 0.29
CA ASN A 218 13.49 -28.80 -0.31
C ASN A 218 14.56 -29.64 -1.05
N ASN A 219 14.15 -30.80 -1.59
CA ASN A 219 15.07 -31.66 -2.31
C ASN A 219 15.61 -31.07 -3.62
N THR A 220 15.02 -29.99 -4.11
CA THR A 220 15.46 -29.25 -5.30
C THR A 220 16.48 -28.14 -4.96
N ALA A 221 16.65 -27.83 -3.69
CA ALA A 221 17.57 -26.78 -3.25
C ALA A 221 19.03 -27.18 -3.51
N SER A 222 19.80 -26.27 -4.11
CA SER A 222 21.21 -26.49 -4.35
C SER A 222 22.03 -26.35 -3.06
N ASP A 223 23.21 -26.98 -3.02
CA ASP A 223 24.14 -26.81 -1.89
C ASP A 223 24.58 -25.36 -1.68
N ASN A 224 24.66 -24.56 -2.76
CA ASN A 224 25.02 -23.16 -2.68
C ASN A 224 23.89 -22.33 -2.05
N LEU A 225 22.63 -22.65 -2.39
CA LEU A 225 21.48 -22.01 -1.76
C LEU A 225 21.45 -22.29 -0.26
N VAL A 226 21.72 -23.52 0.16
CA VAL A 226 21.81 -23.90 1.58
C VAL A 226 22.91 -23.12 2.29
N LYS A 227 24.08 -22.95 1.65
CA LYS A 227 25.18 -22.13 2.20
C LYS A 227 24.78 -20.64 2.30
N THR A 228 24.07 -20.14 1.29
CA THR A 228 23.58 -18.75 1.28
C THR A 228 22.59 -18.52 2.42
N LEU A 229 21.66 -19.43 2.66
CA LEU A 229 20.74 -19.36 3.80
C LEU A 229 21.47 -19.32 5.15
N ALA A 230 22.56 -20.10 5.28
CA ALA A 230 23.35 -20.14 6.50
C ALA A 230 24.07 -18.81 6.80
N MET A 231 24.29 -17.94 5.82
CA MET A 231 24.90 -16.62 6.02
C MET A 231 23.94 -15.62 6.68
N PHE A 232 22.62 -15.75 6.44
CA PHE A 232 21.61 -14.78 6.88
C PHE A 232 20.73 -15.30 8.01
N SER A 233 20.79 -16.59 8.31
CA SER A 233 19.88 -17.24 9.25
C SER A 233 20.60 -18.28 10.12
N ARG A 234 19.97 -18.66 11.23
CA ARG A 234 20.50 -19.64 12.15
C ARG A 234 20.02 -21.05 11.76
N GLN A 235 20.94 -21.93 11.38
CA GLN A 235 20.61 -23.34 11.11
C GLN A 235 20.30 -24.07 12.41
N GLN A 236 19.19 -24.81 12.40
CA GLN A 236 18.79 -25.70 13.50
C GLN A 236 19.21 -27.15 13.22
N ARG A 237 19.20 -27.97 14.29
CA ARG A 237 19.59 -29.41 14.18
C ARG A 237 18.69 -30.22 13.23
N ASN A 238 17.45 -29.78 13.00
CA ASN A 238 16.49 -30.41 12.09
C ASN A 238 16.66 -29.99 10.61
N GLY A 239 17.70 -29.22 10.28
CA GLY A 239 17.96 -28.74 8.93
C GLY A 239 17.16 -27.48 8.54
N GLU A 240 16.36 -26.94 9.43
CA GLU A 240 15.64 -25.67 9.22
C GLU A 240 16.56 -24.47 9.51
N PHE A 241 16.27 -23.39 8.83
CA PHE A 241 16.91 -22.10 9.00
C PHE A 241 15.91 -21.10 9.60
N VAL A 242 16.29 -20.47 10.70
CA VAL A 242 15.42 -19.53 11.39
C VAL A 242 16.05 -18.14 11.35
N LEU A 243 15.27 -17.19 10.83
CA LEU A 243 15.57 -15.75 10.89
C LEU A 243 14.61 -15.12 11.90
N ASN A 244 15.18 -14.48 12.91
CA ASN A 244 14.46 -13.67 13.87
C ASN A 244 14.94 -12.22 13.74
N ASN A 245 14.03 -11.31 13.49
CA ASN A 245 14.32 -9.88 13.43
C ASN A 245 13.35 -9.14 14.35
N LYS A 246 13.86 -8.20 15.14
CA LYS A 246 13.08 -7.34 16.02
C LYS A 246 13.58 -5.91 15.88
N GLY A 247 12.67 -4.98 15.99
CA GLY A 247 12.98 -3.55 15.91
C GLY A 247 11.74 -2.72 16.20
N ASN A 248 11.79 -1.45 15.83
CA ASN A 248 10.66 -0.53 15.97
C ASN A 248 10.33 0.13 14.63
N LEU A 249 9.04 0.23 14.31
CA LEU A 249 8.53 0.78 13.05
C LEU A 249 8.90 2.26 12.85
N SER A 250 9.09 3.02 13.94
CA SER A 250 9.50 4.42 13.85
C SER A 250 10.90 4.57 13.23
N GLN A 251 11.79 3.59 13.44
CA GLN A 251 13.14 3.56 12.82
C GLN A 251 13.07 3.30 11.30
N LEU A 252 11.95 2.73 10.84
CA LEU A 252 11.67 2.48 9.42
C LEU A 252 10.88 3.62 8.77
N GLY A 253 10.51 4.67 9.52
CA GLY A 253 9.70 5.78 9.05
C GLY A 253 8.23 5.41 8.77
N LEU A 254 7.71 4.37 9.44
CA LEU A 254 6.36 3.84 9.25
C LEU A 254 5.36 4.29 10.33
N MET A 255 5.79 5.20 11.23
CA MET A 255 4.95 5.81 12.27
C MET A 255 5.10 7.31 12.29
#